data_e524184413bb1150364085e4459046c7
#
_entry.id   e524184413bb1150364085e4459046c7
#
_cell.length_a   1.000
_cell.length_b   1.000
_cell.length_c   1.000
_cell.angle_alpha   90.00
_cell.angle_beta   90.00
_cell.angle_gamma   90.00
#
_symmetry.space_group_name_H-M   'P 1'
#
loop_
_entity.id
_entity.type
_entity.pdbx_description
1 polymer ?
#
loop_
_entity_poly.entity_id
_entity_poly.type
_entity_poly.pdbx_seq_one_letter_code
_entity_poly.pdbx_strand_id
1 'polypeptide(L)'
;MRLPLLLLIWGVFALAMWIPAVHAVLVNDHQTSQSFFYAGVVGLVLVTFIGLSVANRVPRYGMPGQLMTLLATFVFLPLYLAIPLQDALRNTSYLNAYFDMVSALTTTGADIFDTPGRLPQSVHLWRALVAWLGGLFMWIAASAVLAPLSLGGFEVTTRAEPGRSDAILHESHRPDPRRKLILVTTALAPVYASLTLALWVLLVLCGEGALVAICHAMSIMATSGLSPIGGIDAAQAGIAGEMVMFLFLLFGLSRLTFSSDTVAVGHSRLDQDPEFRIGILIIFGVPVLLFLRHWLAALEVNATDDLSMALASFWGALFTITSFLTTNGFESAYWLSAQEWSGLETPGMILLGLAVMGGGVATTAGGVKLLRVYALYLNGLREMERLVLPSSVSGEGRGNRRLQSNGAFVAWIFFMLFALSLTMISIALSAFGVPFEEAMILAVAGLSTTGPLIEAAGQVPIDLTLMAAPAKLILCFAMVLGRLETLAIIALLSPNLWRS
;
A
#
# COMPACT_ATOMS: atom_id res chain seq x y z
N MET A 1 -18.64 16.13 -22.35
CA MET A 1 -18.66 14.68 -22.67
C MET A 1 -18.56 13.88 -21.38
N ARG A 2 -19.40 12.85 -21.21
CA ARG A 2 -19.34 11.98 -20.01
C ARG A 2 -18.53 10.72 -20.34
N LEU A 3 -17.23 10.76 -20.11
CA LEU A 3 -16.35 9.60 -20.31
C LEU A 3 -16.54 8.58 -19.17
N PRO A 4 -16.48 7.25 -19.45
CA PRO A 4 -16.36 6.21 -18.45
C PRO A 4 -15.12 6.44 -17.57
N LEU A 5 -15.22 6.12 -16.27
CA LEU A 5 -14.12 6.33 -15.33
C LEU A 5 -12.83 5.60 -15.75
N LEU A 6 -12.96 4.36 -16.26
CA LEU A 6 -11.83 3.58 -16.77
C LEU A 6 -11.05 4.31 -17.87
N LEU A 7 -11.77 4.92 -18.85
CA LEU A 7 -11.13 5.66 -19.93
C LEU A 7 -10.44 6.94 -19.44
N LEU A 8 -11.01 7.59 -18.43
CA LEU A 8 -10.41 8.77 -17.83
C LEU A 8 -9.09 8.40 -17.14
N ILE A 9 -9.07 7.31 -16.35
CA ILE A 9 -7.87 6.80 -15.70
C ILE A 9 -6.83 6.42 -16.76
N TRP A 10 -7.23 5.67 -17.79
CA TRP A 10 -6.35 5.30 -18.90
C TRP A 10 -5.71 6.52 -19.58
N GLY A 11 -6.51 7.57 -19.82
CA GLY A 11 -6.00 8.83 -20.39
C GLY A 11 -4.97 9.52 -19.52
N VAL A 12 -5.15 9.51 -18.18
CA VAL A 12 -4.18 10.07 -17.23
C VAL A 12 -2.85 9.31 -17.32
N PHE A 13 -2.87 7.97 -17.33
CA PHE A 13 -1.64 7.18 -17.46
C PHE A 13 -0.99 7.33 -18.83
N ALA A 14 -1.77 7.46 -19.91
CA ALA A 14 -1.24 7.74 -21.25
C ALA A 14 -0.52 9.09 -21.33
N LEU A 15 -1.06 10.13 -20.69
CA LEU A 15 -0.39 11.43 -20.56
C LEU A 15 0.87 11.33 -19.67
N ALA A 16 0.82 10.55 -18.59
CA ALA A 16 1.94 10.37 -17.69
C ALA A 16 3.15 9.70 -18.36
N MET A 17 2.95 8.89 -19.42
CA MET A 17 4.05 8.28 -20.22
C MET A 17 4.99 9.32 -20.87
N TRP A 18 4.53 10.55 -21.06
CA TRP A 18 5.38 11.59 -21.62
C TRP A 18 6.43 12.10 -20.63
N ILE A 19 6.25 11.91 -19.32
CA ILE A 19 7.25 12.28 -18.30
C ILE A 19 8.52 11.45 -18.46
N PRO A 20 8.49 10.09 -18.44
CA PRO A 20 9.70 9.31 -18.71
C PRO A 20 10.20 9.47 -20.15
N ALA A 21 9.33 9.75 -21.13
CA ALA A 21 9.77 10.03 -22.51
C ALA A 21 10.64 11.28 -22.58
N VAL A 22 10.23 12.38 -21.95
CA VAL A 22 11.03 13.63 -21.88
C VAL A 22 12.31 13.40 -21.10
N HIS A 23 12.26 12.71 -19.95
CA HIS A 23 13.45 12.38 -19.18
C HIS A 23 14.45 11.56 -20.01
N ALA A 24 13.99 10.57 -20.77
CA ALA A 24 14.84 9.75 -21.63
C ALA A 24 15.55 10.57 -22.73
N VAL A 25 14.88 11.60 -23.29
CA VAL A 25 15.54 12.55 -24.21
C VAL A 25 16.67 13.28 -23.51
N LEU A 26 16.45 13.78 -22.29
CA LEU A 26 17.46 14.52 -21.53
C LEU A 26 18.70 13.69 -21.19
N VAL A 27 18.53 12.37 -21.02
CA VAL A 27 19.61 11.42 -20.74
C VAL A 27 20.19 10.80 -22.03
N ASN A 28 19.74 11.24 -23.22
CA ASN A 28 20.13 10.72 -24.54
C ASN A 28 19.76 9.23 -24.78
N ASP A 29 18.77 8.70 -24.08
CA ASP A 29 18.20 7.37 -24.32
C ASP A 29 17.02 7.47 -25.32
N HIS A 30 17.34 7.56 -26.59
CA HIS A 30 16.35 7.75 -27.65
C HIS A 30 15.39 6.56 -27.80
N GLN A 31 15.85 5.34 -27.51
CA GLN A 31 15.03 4.14 -27.62
C GLN A 31 13.91 4.17 -26.58
N THR A 32 14.25 4.33 -25.31
CA THR A 32 13.27 4.43 -24.23
C THR A 32 12.31 5.61 -24.46
N SER A 33 12.85 6.76 -24.93
CA SER A 33 12.01 7.92 -25.25
C SER A 33 10.95 7.61 -26.30
N GLN A 34 11.33 6.96 -27.41
CA GLN A 34 10.40 6.61 -28.50
C GLN A 34 9.33 5.62 -28.01
N SER A 35 9.73 4.59 -27.26
CA SER A 35 8.81 3.58 -26.72
C SER A 35 7.69 4.23 -25.88
N PHE A 36 8.04 5.10 -24.92
CA PHE A 36 7.06 5.79 -24.08
C PHE A 36 6.26 6.85 -24.85
N PHE A 37 6.88 7.59 -25.75
CA PHE A 37 6.18 8.61 -26.53
C PHE A 37 5.10 7.98 -27.43
N TYR A 38 5.44 6.96 -28.21
CA TYR A 38 4.49 6.32 -29.10
C TYR A 38 3.38 5.58 -28.35
N ALA A 39 3.72 4.89 -27.25
CA ALA A 39 2.72 4.26 -26.39
C ALA A 39 1.73 5.30 -25.81
N GLY A 40 2.22 6.45 -25.36
CA GLY A 40 1.38 7.54 -24.88
C GLY A 40 0.44 8.09 -25.94
N VAL A 41 0.95 8.34 -27.16
CA VAL A 41 0.14 8.81 -28.31
C VAL A 41 -0.93 7.80 -28.67
N VAL A 42 -0.57 6.53 -28.84
CA VAL A 42 -1.52 5.45 -29.16
C VAL A 42 -2.60 5.34 -28.10
N GLY A 43 -2.21 5.40 -26.82
CA GLY A 43 -3.18 5.38 -25.73
C GLY A 43 -4.16 6.54 -25.75
N LEU A 44 -3.70 7.76 -26.01
CA LEU A 44 -4.57 8.94 -26.12
C LEU A 44 -5.51 8.84 -27.32
N VAL A 45 -5.02 8.35 -28.45
CA VAL A 45 -5.83 8.10 -29.66
C VAL A 45 -6.93 7.08 -29.33
N LEU A 46 -6.59 5.95 -28.71
CA LEU A 46 -7.56 4.93 -28.32
C LEU A 46 -8.61 5.47 -27.34
N VAL A 47 -8.17 6.20 -26.30
CA VAL A 47 -9.09 6.83 -25.31
C VAL A 47 -10.04 7.81 -26.01
N THR A 48 -9.55 8.59 -26.98
CA THR A 48 -10.37 9.57 -27.71
C THR A 48 -11.40 8.86 -28.59
N PHE A 49 -11.00 7.86 -29.37
CA PHE A 49 -11.92 7.13 -30.26
C PHE A 49 -12.96 6.35 -29.46
N ILE A 50 -12.57 5.60 -28.44
CA ILE A 50 -13.50 4.87 -27.58
C ILE A 50 -14.40 5.86 -26.84
N GLY A 51 -13.82 6.97 -26.33
CA GLY A 51 -14.57 8.02 -25.63
C GLY A 51 -15.64 8.66 -26.49
N LEU A 52 -15.33 8.96 -27.74
CA LEU A 52 -16.31 9.50 -28.72
C LEU A 52 -17.39 8.49 -29.02
N SER A 53 -17.04 7.20 -29.18
CA SER A 53 -18.00 6.12 -29.45
C SER A 53 -18.99 5.90 -28.30
N VAL A 54 -18.57 6.09 -27.06
CA VAL A 54 -19.35 5.81 -25.83
C VAL A 54 -19.97 7.07 -25.24
N ALA A 55 -19.60 8.26 -25.69
CA ALA A 55 -19.99 9.55 -25.10
C ALA A 55 -21.50 9.73 -24.86
N ASN A 56 -22.35 9.15 -25.75
CA ASN A 56 -23.81 9.23 -25.66
C ASN A 56 -24.48 8.00 -25.02
N ARG A 57 -23.72 6.96 -24.67
CA ARG A 57 -24.22 5.67 -24.18
C ARG A 57 -23.76 5.32 -22.78
N VAL A 58 -23.29 6.29 -21.97
CA VAL A 58 -22.77 6.00 -20.63
C VAL A 58 -23.90 5.48 -19.75
N PRO A 59 -23.93 4.19 -19.43
CA PRO A 59 -24.90 3.64 -18.49
C PRO A 59 -24.69 4.30 -17.13
N ARG A 60 -25.77 4.53 -16.39
CA ARG A 60 -25.69 4.93 -14.98
C ARG A 60 -25.31 3.69 -14.17
N TYR A 61 -24.03 3.36 -14.14
CA TYR A 61 -23.54 2.31 -13.25
C TYR A 61 -23.65 2.83 -11.81
N GLY A 62 -24.42 2.10 -11.01
CA GLY A 62 -24.47 2.29 -9.55
C GLY A 62 -23.13 1.94 -8.89
N MET A 63 -23.14 1.76 -7.57
CA MET A 63 -21.96 1.36 -6.79
C MET A 63 -21.27 0.07 -7.29
N PRO A 64 -22.00 -1.00 -7.74
CA PRO A 64 -21.36 -2.18 -8.30
C PRO A 64 -20.50 -1.90 -9.52
N GLY A 65 -20.95 -1.00 -10.40
CA GLY A 65 -20.18 -0.60 -11.57
C GLY A 65 -18.87 0.13 -11.24
N GLN A 66 -18.82 0.85 -10.13
CA GLN A 66 -17.59 1.49 -9.68
C GLN A 66 -16.57 0.47 -9.16
N LEU A 67 -17.00 -0.51 -8.35
CA LEU A 67 -16.14 -1.61 -7.91
C LEU A 67 -15.61 -2.43 -9.09
N MET A 68 -16.47 -2.71 -10.08
CA MET A 68 -16.04 -3.40 -11.30
C MET A 68 -15.03 -2.57 -12.10
N THR A 69 -15.19 -1.26 -12.14
CA THR A 69 -14.22 -0.36 -12.77
C THR A 69 -12.88 -0.39 -12.05
N LEU A 70 -12.87 -0.43 -10.70
CA LEU A 70 -11.66 -0.57 -9.92
C LEU A 70 -10.94 -1.88 -10.24
N LEU A 71 -11.65 -3.00 -10.20
CA LEU A 71 -11.08 -4.31 -10.54
C LEU A 71 -10.53 -4.31 -11.98
N ALA A 72 -11.31 -3.81 -12.93
CA ALA A 72 -10.89 -3.71 -14.33
C ALA A 72 -9.64 -2.83 -14.51
N THR A 73 -9.52 -1.75 -13.73
CA THR A 73 -8.33 -0.90 -13.77
C THR A 73 -7.09 -1.67 -13.32
N PHE A 74 -7.13 -2.37 -12.19
CA PHE A 74 -5.95 -3.10 -11.68
C PHE A 74 -5.57 -4.32 -12.52
N VAL A 75 -6.51 -4.91 -13.28
CA VAL A 75 -6.24 -6.08 -14.13
C VAL A 75 -5.85 -5.69 -15.56
N PHE A 76 -6.62 -4.77 -16.18
CA PHE A 76 -6.45 -4.49 -17.62
C PHE A 76 -5.51 -3.31 -17.91
N LEU A 77 -5.44 -2.31 -17.05
CA LEU A 77 -4.54 -1.17 -17.28
C LEU A 77 -3.06 -1.60 -17.34
N PRO A 78 -2.56 -2.49 -16.46
CA PRO A 78 -1.16 -2.94 -16.53
C PRO A 78 -0.80 -3.62 -17.86
N LEU A 79 -1.75 -4.24 -18.57
CA LEU A 79 -1.49 -4.78 -19.91
C LEU A 79 -1.03 -3.69 -20.88
N TYR A 80 -1.65 -2.51 -20.82
CA TYR A 80 -1.21 -1.38 -21.63
C TYR A 80 0.10 -0.77 -21.10
N LEU A 81 0.25 -0.62 -19.78
CA LEU A 81 1.44 -0.02 -19.18
C LEU A 81 2.71 -0.86 -19.39
N ALA A 82 2.57 -2.16 -19.59
CA ALA A 82 3.66 -3.09 -19.87
C ALA A 82 4.28 -2.94 -21.28
N ILE A 83 3.51 -2.42 -22.24
CA ILE A 83 3.97 -2.29 -23.65
C ILE A 83 5.23 -1.45 -23.76
N PRO A 84 5.26 -0.18 -23.29
CA PRO A 84 6.46 0.64 -23.41
C PRO A 84 7.63 0.10 -22.56
N LEU A 85 7.34 -0.58 -21.44
CA LEU A 85 8.35 -1.19 -20.59
C LEU A 85 9.08 -2.33 -21.33
N GLN A 86 8.32 -3.23 -21.95
CA GLN A 86 8.91 -4.34 -22.72
C GLN A 86 9.71 -3.83 -23.92
N ASP A 87 9.18 -2.85 -24.65
CA ASP A 87 9.85 -2.28 -25.83
C ASP A 87 11.16 -1.56 -25.47
N ALA A 88 11.16 -0.83 -24.35
CA ALA A 88 12.35 -0.19 -23.82
C ALA A 88 13.44 -1.20 -23.41
N LEU A 89 13.06 -2.32 -22.79
CA LEU A 89 14.01 -3.29 -22.21
C LEU A 89 14.47 -4.38 -23.19
N ARG A 90 13.72 -4.70 -24.23
CA ARG A 90 13.95 -5.75 -25.26
C ARG A 90 14.37 -7.15 -24.78
N ASN A 91 14.99 -7.27 -23.62
CA ASN A 91 15.50 -8.52 -23.04
C ASN A 91 14.60 -9.08 -21.95
N THR A 92 13.32 -8.62 -21.89
CA THR A 92 12.35 -9.09 -20.92
C THR A 92 11.10 -9.63 -21.61
N SER A 93 10.45 -10.64 -21.01
CA SER A 93 9.19 -11.17 -21.52
C SER A 93 8.04 -10.19 -21.23
N TYR A 94 6.99 -10.20 -22.08
CA TYR A 94 5.80 -9.40 -21.82
C TYR A 94 5.13 -9.75 -20.49
N LEU A 95 5.18 -11.01 -20.07
CA LEU A 95 4.64 -11.43 -18.78
C LEU A 95 5.39 -10.80 -17.60
N ASN A 96 6.72 -10.69 -17.70
CA ASN A 96 7.53 -10.03 -16.67
C ASN A 96 7.24 -8.53 -16.62
N ALA A 97 7.09 -7.88 -17.78
CA ALA A 97 6.68 -6.47 -17.86
C ALA A 97 5.26 -6.25 -17.30
N TYR A 98 4.33 -7.15 -17.60
CA TYR A 98 2.98 -7.11 -17.01
C TYR A 98 3.00 -7.28 -15.49
N PHE A 99 3.77 -8.26 -15.00
CA PHE A 99 3.95 -8.49 -13.57
C PHE A 99 4.47 -7.24 -12.85
N ASP A 100 5.52 -6.63 -13.39
CA ASP A 100 6.12 -5.41 -12.83
C ASP A 100 5.12 -4.24 -12.81
N MET A 101 4.32 -4.07 -13.87
CA MET A 101 3.29 -3.03 -13.93
C MET A 101 2.11 -3.30 -13.01
N VAL A 102 1.72 -4.56 -12.77
CA VAL A 102 0.74 -4.92 -11.73
C VAL A 102 1.31 -4.60 -10.36
N SER A 103 2.55 -5.02 -10.09
CA SER A 103 3.24 -4.74 -8.84
C SER A 103 3.35 -3.24 -8.55
N ALA A 104 3.75 -2.44 -9.54
CA ALA A 104 3.80 -0.99 -9.41
C ALA A 104 2.42 -0.38 -9.21
N LEU A 105 1.41 -0.70 -10.03
CA LEU A 105 0.07 -0.10 -9.95
C LEU A 105 -0.65 -0.45 -8.65
N THR A 106 -0.48 -1.68 -8.14
CA THR A 106 -1.02 -2.10 -6.84
C THR A 106 -0.20 -1.58 -5.67
N THR A 107 0.89 -0.84 -5.92
CA THR A 107 1.86 -0.36 -4.93
C THR A 107 2.45 -1.48 -4.08
N THR A 108 2.58 -2.67 -4.65
CA THR A 108 3.20 -3.81 -3.98
C THR A 108 4.72 -3.68 -3.95
N GLY A 109 5.34 -3.25 -5.05
CA GLY A 109 6.79 -3.06 -5.13
C GLY A 109 7.59 -4.36 -5.20
N ALA A 110 6.96 -5.48 -5.58
CA ALA A 110 7.69 -6.71 -5.86
C ALA A 110 8.53 -6.52 -7.12
N ASP A 111 9.85 -6.57 -6.99
CA ASP A 111 10.79 -6.37 -8.09
C ASP A 111 11.10 -7.71 -8.77
N ILE A 112 10.94 -7.75 -10.10
CA ILE A 112 11.28 -8.91 -10.91
C ILE A 112 12.68 -8.77 -11.54
N PHE A 113 13.34 -7.64 -11.33
CA PHE A 113 14.65 -7.35 -11.90
C PHE A 113 15.71 -7.42 -10.80
N ASP A 114 16.54 -8.47 -10.82
CA ASP A 114 17.53 -8.79 -9.78
C ASP A 114 18.55 -7.68 -9.50
N THR A 115 18.81 -6.84 -10.50
CA THR A 115 19.81 -5.76 -10.38
C THR A 115 19.24 -4.44 -10.87
N PRO A 116 19.23 -3.39 -10.02
CA PRO A 116 18.72 -2.08 -10.40
C PRO A 116 19.42 -1.49 -11.63
N GLY A 117 20.73 -1.73 -11.77
CA GLY A 117 21.53 -1.25 -12.91
C GLY A 117 21.15 -1.83 -14.27
N ARG A 118 20.31 -2.86 -14.31
CA ARG A 118 19.77 -3.44 -15.55
C ARG A 118 18.74 -2.51 -16.22
N LEU A 119 18.07 -1.67 -15.43
CA LEU A 119 17.02 -0.79 -15.90
C LEU A 119 17.55 0.60 -16.25
N PRO A 120 17.16 1.19 -17.39
CA PRO A 120 17.39 2.60 -17.67
C PRO A 120 16.76 3.51 -16.61
N GLN A 121 17.37 4.65 -16.35
CA GLN A 121 16.89 5.63 -15.36
C GLN A 121 15.44 6.06 -15.61
N SER A 122 15.03 6.23 -16.86
CA SER A 122 13.68 6.62 -17.23
C SER A 122 12.65 5.52 -16.98
N VAL A 123 13.08 4.25 -16.99
CA VAL A 123 12.22 3.10 -16.62
C VAL A 123 11.99 3.07 -15.13
N HIS A 124 13.01 3.34 -14.30
CA HIS A 124 12.82 3.50 -12.86
C HIS A 124 11.82 4.63 -12.53
N LEU A 125 11.97 5.77 -13.21
CA LEU A 125 11.01 6.87 -13.08
C LEU A 125 9.59 6.46 -13.45
N TRP A 126 9.42 5.65 -14.52
CA TRP A 126 8.13 5.14 -14.93
C TRP A 126 7.50 4.23 -13.87
N ARG A 127 8.26 3.27 -13.35
CA ARG A 127 7.81 2.36 -12.29
C ARG A 127 7.35 3.13 -11.05
N ALA A 128 8.16 4.08 -10.59
CA ALA A 128 7.83 4.95 -9.46
C ALA A 128 6.58 5.81 -9.72
N LEU A 129 6.43 6.36 -10.94
CA LEU A 129 5.28 7.16 -11.35
C LEU A 129 3.99 6.34 -11.41
N VAL A 130 4.05 5.10 -11.94
CA VAL A 130 2.91 4.17 -11.95
C VAL A 130 2.47 3.82 -10.53
N ALA A 131 3.42 3.55 -9.63
CA ALA A 131 3.13 3.28 -8.23
C ALA A 131 2.53 4.51 -7.53
N TRP A 132 3.06 5.70 -7.78
CA TRP A 132 2.55 6.95 -7.22
C TRP A 132 1.13 7.25 -7.67
N LEU A 133 0.83 7.11 -8.96
CA LEU A 133 -0.53 7.25 -9.50
C LEU A 133 -1.46 6.15 -8.99
N GLY A 134 -0.98 4.91 -8.84
CA GLY A 134 -1.72 3.79 -8.27
C GLY A 134 -2.11 4.04 -6.82
N GLY A 135 -1.18 4.56 -6.00
CA GLY A 135 -1.42 4.96 -4.61
C GLY A 135 -2.46 6.08 -4.51
N LEU A 136 -2.31 7.15 -5.30
CA LEU A 136 -3.29 8.24 -5.36
C LEU A 136 -4.66 7.74 -5.79
N PHE A 137 -4.71 6.90 -6.83
CA PHE A 137 -5.95 6.32 -7.33
C PHE A 137 -6.67 5.48 -6.26
N MET A 138 -5.92 4.63 -5.56
CA MET A 138 -6.49 3.83 -4.48
C MET A 138 -6.99 4.69 -3.31
N TRP A 139 -6.27 5.73 -2.95
CA TRP A 139 -6.68 6.65 -1.89
C TRP A 139 -7.98 7.39 -2.24
N ILE A 140 -8.09 7.89 -3.48
CA ILE A 140 -9.34 8.48 -3.99
C ILE A 140 -10.46 7.42 -4.00
N ALA A 141 -10.19 6.20 -4.45
CA ALA A 141 -11.15 5.12 -4.49
C ALA A 141 -11.62 4.70 -3.09
N ALA A 142 -10.71 4.62 -2.11
CA ALA A 142 -11.05 4.34 -0.72
C ALA A 142 -12.04 5.37 -0.16
N SER A 143 -11.79 6.66 -0.39
CA SER A 143 -12.64 7.74 0.12
C SER A 143 -13.94 7.93 -0.64
N ALA A 144 -13.94 7.77 -1.97
CA ALA A 144 -15.09 8.03 -2.83
C ALA A 144 -16.00 6.81 -3.04
N VAL A 145 -15.42 5.59 -3.10
CA VAL A 145 -16.11 4.35 -3.46
C VAL A 145 -16.26 3.41 -2.26
N LEU A 146 -15.16 3.08 -1.56
CA LEU A 146 -15.19 2.10 -0.47
C LEU A 146 -15.86 2.63 0.80
N ALA A 147 -15.60 3.89 1.19
CA ALA A 147 -16.19 4.50 2.38
C ALA A 147 -17.73 4.51 2.35
N PRO A 148 -18.43 4.88 1.26
CA PRO A 148 -19.90 4.81 1.18
C PRO A 148 -20.47 3.39 1.24
N LEU A 149 -19.66 2.39 0.88
CA LEU A 149 -20.03 0.97 0.93
C LEU A 149 -19.73 0.36 2.29
N SER A 150 -19.14 1.13 3.22
CA SER A 150 -18.62 0.61 4.49
C SER A 150 -17.64 -0.55 4.28
N LEU A 151 -16.74 -0.41 3.29
CA LEU A 151 -15.65 -1.32 2.96
C LEU A 151 -14.30 -0.63 3.22
N GLY A 152 -13.20 -1.38 3.16
CA GLY A 152 -11.87 -0.77 3.27
C GLY A 152 -11.48 -0.35 4.68
N GLY A 153 -12.02 -0.99 5.72
CA GLY A 153 -11.83 -0.62 7.13
C GLY A 153 -12.88 0.37 7.65
N PHE A 154 -13.66 0.99 6.77
CA PHE A 154 -14.73 1.92 7.18
C PHE A 154 -15.92 1.22 7.86
N GLU A 155 -16.07 -0.08 7.73
CA GLU A 155 -17.10 -0.87 8.41
C GLU A 155 -17.02 -0.76 9.93
N VAL A 156 -15.83 -0.48 10.46
CA VAL A 156 -15.60 -0.29 11.90
C VAL A 156 -15.99 1.12 12.36
N THR A 157 -15.92 2.12 11.50
CA THR A 157 -16.09 3.54 11.85
C THR A 157 -17.44 4.13 11.52
N THR A 158 -18.12 3.70 10.47
CA THR A 158 -19.24 4.43 9.84
C THR A 158 -20.55 4.41 10.63
N ARG A 159 -20.71 3.55 11.64
CA ARG A 159 -21.93 3.49 12.46
C ARG A 159 -21.81 4.14 13.82
N ALA A 160 -20.72 4.83 14.12
CA ALA A 160 -20.40 5.28 15.46
C ALA A 160 -20.78 6.74 15.77
N GLU A 161 -21.28 7.51 14.82
CA GLU A 161 -21.69 8.90 15.06
C GLU A 161 -23.23 8.98 15.14
N PRO A 162 -23.83 9.05 16.35
CA PRO A 162 -25.25 9.36 16.51
C PRO A 162 -25.50 10.78 15.97
N GLY A 163 -26.34 10.91 14.97
CA GLY A 163 -26.72 12.19 14.33
C GLY A 163 -26.19 12.40 12.92
N ARG A 164 -25.20 11.60 12.45
CA ARG A 164 -24.70 11.74 11.09
C ARG A 164 -25.37 10.79 10.08
N SER A 165 -25.86 9.64 10.54
CA SER A 165 -26.67 8.73 9.73
C SER A 165 -28.01 9.34 9.31
N ASP A 166 -28.63 10.16 10.18
CA ASP A 166 -29.94 10.77 9.87
C ASP A 166 -29.81 12.02 8.99
N ALA A 167 -28.73 12.81 9.11
CA ALA A 167 -28.46 13.94 8.23
C ALA A 167 -28.16 13.51 6.79
N ILE A 168 -27.52 12.34 6.60
CA ILE A 168 -27.23 11.78 5.26
C ILE A 168 -28.48 11.11 4.67
N LEU A 169 -29.40 10.60 5.48
CA LEU A 169 -30.64 9.96 5.03
C LEU A 169 -31.74 10.97 4.68
N HIS A 170 -31.67 12.23 5.18
CA HIS A 170 -32.66 13.25 4.89
C HIS A 170 -32.28 14.17 3.70
N GLU A 171 -31.05 14.12 3.20
CA GLU A 171 -30.76 14.73 1.91
C GLU A 171 -31.28 13.81 0.80
N SER A 172 -32.46 14.13 0.29
CA SER A 172 -33.16 13.53 -0.85
C SER A 172 -32.42 13.61 -2.21
N HIS A 173 -31.15 14.01 -2.18
CA HIS A 173 -30.23 14.00 -3.33
C HIS A 173 -28.98 13.25 -2.91
N ARG A 174 -28.94 11.91 -3.13
CA ARG A 174 -27.66 11.19 -3.17
C ARG A 174 -26.78 11.91 -4.19
N PRO A 175 -25.65 12.53 -3.77
CA PRO A 175 -24.79 13.23 -4.71
C PRO A 175 -24.35 12.24 -5.79
N ASP A 176 -24.44 12.65 -7.06
CA ASP A 176 -23.98 11.85 -8.19
C ASP A 176 -22.59 11.28 -7.85
N PRO A 177 -22.40 9.95 -7.87
CA PRO A 177 -21.14 9.31 -7.48
C PRO A 177 -19.91 9.92 -8.16
N ARG A 178 -20.11 10.43 -9.37
CA ARG A 178 -19.08 11.12 -10.14
C ARG A 178 -18.71 12.47 -9.53
N ARG A 179 -19.69 13.24 -9.05
CA ARG A 179 -19.44 14.53 -8.39
C ARG A 179 -18.63 14.33 -7.12
N LYS A 180 -18.93 13.27 -6.35
CA LYS A 180 -18.17 12.91 -5.15
C LYS A 180 -16.72 12.56 -5.50
N LEU A 181 -16.50 11.77 -6.55
CA LEU A 181 -15.17 11.39 -7.01
C LEU A 181 -14.34 12.61 -7.42
N ILE A 182 -14.93 13.57 -8.17
CA ILE A 182 -14.26 14.81 -8.54
C ILE A 182 -13.92 15.64 -7.30
N LEU A 183 -14.85 15.79 -6.36
CA LEU A 183 -14.62 16.56 -5.12
C LEU A 183 -13.47 15.95 -4.31
N VAL A 184 -13.45 14.63 -4.14
CA VAL A 184 -12.38 13.93 -3.42
C VAL A 184 -11.05 14.08 -4.17
N THR A 185 -11.04 13.92 -5.49
CA THR A 185 -9.82 14.10 -6.30
C THR A 185 -9.24 15.51 -6.18
N THR A 186 -10.08 16.54 -6.32
CA THR A 186 -9.62 17.94 -6.22
C THR A 186 -9.14 18.31 -4.82
N ALA A 187 -9.62 17.64 -3.79
CA ALA A 187 -9.17 17.86 -2.42
C ALA A 187 -7.86 17.10 -2.11
N LEU A 188 -7.76 15.81 -2.51
CA LEU A 188 -6.64 14.95 -2.12
C LEU A 188 -5.41 15.07 -3.04
N ALA A 189 -5.61 15.18 -4.36
CA ALA A 189 -4.49 15.18 -5.31
C ALA A 189 -3.48 16.33 -5.07
N PRO A 190 -3.90 17.60 -4.78
CA PRO A 190 -2.95 18.66 -4.49
C PRO A 190 -2.15 18.39 -3.21
N VAL A 191 -2.78 17.85 -2.16
CA VAL A 191 -2.13 17.53 -0.89
C VAL A 191 -1.09 16.42 -1.11
N TYR A 192 -1.46 15.36 -1.82
CA TYR A 192 -0.57 14.25 -2.13
C TYR A 192 0.64 14.71 -2.96
N ALA A 193 0.40 15.53 -4.00
CA ALA A 193 1.46 16.07 -4.83
C ALA A 193 2.37 17.05 -4.08
N SER A 194 1.83 17.92 -3.23
CA SER A 194 2.62 18.88 -2.45
C SER A 194 3.51 18.19 -1.41
N LEU A 195 3.01 17.13 -0.76
CA LEU A 195 3.81 16.34 0.18
C LEU A 195 4.91 15.56 -0.54
N THR A 196 4.61 14.97 -1.71
CA THR A 196 5.64 14.33 -2.53
C THR A 196 6.73 15.33 -2.94
N LEU A 197 6.34 16.53 -3.36
CA LEU A 197 7.28 17.59 -3.72
C LEU A 197 8.12 18.02 -2.51
N ALA A 198 7.50 18.19 -1.35
CA ALA A 198 8.20 18.55 -0.11
C ALA A 198 9.23 17.47 0.26
N LEU A 199 8.83 16.19 0.23
CA LEU A 199 9.75 15.07 0.51
C LEU A 199 10.89 15.03 -0.50
N TRP A 200 10.60 15.18 -1.80
CA TRP A 200 11.63 15.24 -2.83
C TRP A 200 12.66 16.34 -2.56
N VAL A 201 12.22 17.57 -2.30
CA VAL A 201 13.12 18.70 -2.00
C VAL A 201 13.95 18.41 -0.75
N LEU A 202 13.37 17.87 0.31
CA LEU A 202 14.08 17.53 1.54
C LEU A 202 15.15 16.46 1.30
N LEU A 203 14.86 15.41 0.51
CA LEU A 203 15.85 14.37 0.17
C LEU A 203 17.00 14.94 -0.66
N VAL A 204 16.72 15.82 -1.63
CA VAL A 204 17.77 16.51 -2.40
C VAL A 204 18.62 17.39 -1.48
N LEU A 205 18.04 18.09 -0.52
CA LEU A 205 18.77 18.87 0.48
C LEU A 205 19.64 18.01 1.40
N CYS A 206 19.22 16.75 1.65
CA CYS A 206 20.04 15.76 2.37
C CYS A 206 21.18 15.18 1.52
N GLY A 207 21.31 15.58 0.25
CA GLY A 207 22.40 15.15 -0.65
C GLY A 207 22.06 14.00 -1.58
N GLU A 208 20.79 13.59 -1.67
CA GLU A 208 20.36 12.53 -2.58
C GLU A 208 20.33 13.03 -4.04
N GLY A 209 20.68 12.14 -4.98
CA GLY A 209 20.56 12.43 -6.40
C GLY A 209 19.11 12.73 -6.82
N ALA A 210 18.88 13.76 -7.63
CA ALA A 210 17.55 14.27 -7.95
C ALA A 210 16.57 13.19 -8.47
N LEU A 211 17.04 12.23 -9.30
CA LEU A 211 16.22 11.13 -9.79
C LEU A 211 15.89 10.11 -8.69
N VAL A 212 16.89 9.73 -7.90
CA VAL A 212 16.70 8.78 -6.79
C VAL A 212 15.77 9.40 -5.77
N ALA A 213 15.98 10.66 -5.42
CA ALA A 213 15.14 11.40 -4.48
C ALA A 213 13.67 11.46 -4.90
N ILE A 214 13.37 11.73 -6.19
CA ILE A 214 11.96 11.77 -6.66
C ILE A 214 11.34 10.37 -6.67
N CYS A 215 12.09 9.33 -7.06
CA CYS A 215 11.60 7.95 -7.04
C CYS A 215 11.32 7.50 -5.59
N HIS A 216 12.22 7.78 -4.64
CA HIS A 216 12.00 7.48 -3.23
C HIS A 216 10.84 8.29 -2.65
N ALA A 217 10.70 9.58 -2.99
CA ALA A 217 9.57 10.39 -2.54
C ALA A 217 8.23 9.84 -3.04
N MET A 218 8.16 9.43 -4.31
CA MET A 218 6.98 8.75 -4.87
C MET A 218 6.71 7.42 -4.19
N SER A 219 7.75 6.63 -3.93
CA SER A 219 7.66 5.32 -3.29
C SER A 219 7.16 5.42 -1.85
N ILE A 220 7.69 6.32 -1.04
CA ILE A 220 7.27 6.56 0.34
C ILE A 220 5.80 7.03 0.40
N MET A 221 5.41 7.98 -0.45
CA MET A 221 4.03 8.48 -0.47
C MET A 221 3.03 7.45 -0.96
N ALA A 222 3.43 6.60 -1.90
CA ALA A 222 2.62 5.47 -2.39
C ALA A 222 2.71 4.23 -1.49
N THR A 223 3.65 4.18 -0.55
CA THR A 223 4.01 2.99 0.25
C THR A 223 4.30 1.78 -0.63
N SER A 224 5.12 1.96 -1.68
CA SER A 224 5.35 0.93 -2.69
C SER A 224 6.67 0.18 -2.54
N GLY A 225 7.65 0.72 -1.82
CA GLY A 225 8.97 0.08 -1.64
C GLY A 225 9.83 -0.01 -2.90
N LEU A 226 9.46 0.64 -4.01
CA LEU A 226 10.26 0.67 -5.22
C LEU A 226 11.45 1.63 -5.08
N SER A 227 12.65 1.14 -5.37
CA SER A 227 13.89 1.93 -5.35
C SER A 227 14.65 1.80 -6.66
N PRO A 228 15.20 2.89 -7.22
CA PRO A 228 16.07 2.82 -8.40
C PRO A 228 17.46 2.29 -8.10
N ILE A 229 17.84 2.15 -6.83
CA ILE A 229 19.15 1.68 -6.37
C ILE A 229 19.08 0.34 -5.60
N GLY A 230 17.89 -0.27 -5.52
CA GLY A 230 17.67 -1.58 -4.86
C GLY A 230 17.33 -1.51 -3.38
N GLY A 231 17.21 -0.33 -2.80
CA GLY A 231 16.92 -0.11 -1.38
C GLY A 231 17.27 1.32 -0.98
N ILE A 232 17.40 1.59 0.30
CA ILE A 232 17.88 2.88 0.81
C ILE A 232 19.23 2.76 1.51
N ASP A 233 19.75 1.56 1.68
CA ASP A 233 21.06 1.25 2.24
C ASP A 233 22.22 1.88 1.46
N ALA A 234 22.09 1.95 0.13
CA ALA A 234 23.03 2.59 -0.77
C ALA A 234 22.70 4.08 -1.05
N ALA A 235 21.72 4.68 -0.38
CA ALA A 235 21.31 6.07 -0.59
C ALA A 235 22.36 7.06 -0.10
N GLN A 236 22.63 8.09 -0.90
CA GLN A 236 23.64 9.11 -0.58
C GLN A 236 23.21 10.02 0.57
N ALA A 237 21.89 10.18 0.78
CA ALA A 237 21.34 10.98 1.87
C ALA A 237 21.60 10.41 3.29
N GLY A 238 22.00 9.13 3.40
CA GLY A 238 22.33 8.48 4.65
C GLY A 238 21.25 8.62 5.73
N ILE A 239 21.66 8.70 7.00
CA ILE A 239 20.73 8.76 8.13
C ILE A 239 19.80 9.99 8.09
N ALA A 240 20.25 11.12 7.53
CA ALA A 240 19.41 12.31 7.41
C ALA A 240 18.24 12.07 6.45
N GLY A 241 18.47 11.37 5.32
CA GLY A 241 17.44 10.95 4.40
C GLY A 241 16.47 9.96 5.05
N GLU A 242 16.98 8.97 5.80
CA GLU A 242 16.12 8.03 6.53
C GLU A 242 15.23 8.73 7.56
N MET A 243 15.76 9.73 8.32
CA MET A 243 14.96 10.50 9.28
C MET A 243 13.82 11.27 8.60
N VAL A 244 14.09 11.87 7.45
CA VAL A 244 13.06 12.55 6.67
C VAL A 244 12.03 11.54 6.17
N MET A 245 12.45 10.41 5.58
CA MET A 245 11.53 9.36 5.10
C MET A 245 10.68 8.79 6.24
N PHE A 246 11.27 8.56 7.42
CA PHE A 246 10.56 8.09 8.61
C PHE A 246 9.39 8.99 8.99
N LEU A 247 9.59 10.31 9.00
CA LEU A 247 8.52 11.27 9.31
C LEU A 247 7.35 11.17 8.30
N PHE A 248 7.66 10.94 7.03
CA PHE A 248 6.63 10.79 6.01
C PHE A 248 5.96 9.41 6.05
N LEU A 249 6.65 8.35 6.48
CA LEU A 249 6.03 7.03 6.71
C LEU A 249 4.96 7.07 7.80
N LEU A 250 5.10 7.92 8.83
CA LEU A 250 4.09 8.09 9.87
C LEU A 250 2.72 8.52 9.31
N PHE A 251 2.69 9.17 8.15
CA PHE A 251 1.44 9.48 7.46
C PHE A 251 0.64 8.23 7.04
N GLY A 252 1.30 7.10 6.84
CA GLY A 252 0.65 5.82 6.55
C GLY A 252 -0.11 5.20 7.72
N LEU A 253 0.01 5.75 8.96
CA LEU A 253 -0.61 5.18 10.16
C LEU A 253 -2.05 5.63 10.39
N SER A 254 -2.43 6.82 9.93
CA SER A 254 -3.76 7.36 10.20
C SER A 254 -4.28 8.24 9.06
N ARG A 255 -5.56 8.05 8.73
CA ARG A 255 -6.29 8.90 7.77
C ARG A 255 -6.38 10.36 8.21
N LEU A 256 -6.35 10.65 9.51
CA LEU A 256 -6.50 12.00 10.05
C LEU A 256 -5.35 12.92 9.65
N THR A 257 -4.20 12.37 9.30
CA THR A 257 -3.06 13.14 8.80
C THR A 257 -3.36 13.91 7.51
N PHE A 258 -4.34 13.44 6.70
CA PHE A 258 -4.63 14.00 5.38
C PHE A 258 -6.07 14.47 5.20
N SER A 259 -6.96 14.20 6.17
CA SER A 259 -8.38 14.49 5.98
C SER A 259 -8.70 15.91 6.39
N SER A 260 -9.23 16.69 5.43
CA SER A 260 -9.82 18.01 5.69
C SER A 260 -11.08 17.93 6.57
N ASP A 261 -11.61 16.74 6.83
CA ASP A 261 -12.71 16.50 7.78
C ASP A 261 -12.35 16.89 9.22
N THR A 262 -11.05 17.05 9.53
CA THR A 262 -10.60 17.63 10.80
C THR A 262 -11.09 19.06 11.02
N VAL A 263 -11.46 19.77 9.96
CA VAL A 263 -11.98 21.16 10.04
C VAL A 263 -13.49 21.21 10.29
N ALA A 264 -14.24 20.15 9.87
CA ALA A 264 -15.71 20.18 9.89
C ALA A 264 -16.33 19.48 11.11
N VAL A 265 -15.61 18.59 11.80
CA VAL A 265 -16.15 17.81 12.95
C VAL A 265 -15.17 17.88 14.12
N GLY A 266 -15.34 18.92 14.94
CA GLY A 266 -14.83 19.04 16.30
C GLY A 266 -13.57 18.24 16.65
N HIS A 267 -12.39 18.83 16.45
CA HIS A 267 -11.11 18.54 17.14
C HIS A 267 -10.84 17.06 17.50
N SER A 268 -10.91 16.13 16.56
CA SER A 268 -10.30 14.83 16.77
C SER A 268 -8.77 14.99 16.63
N ARG A 269 -8.11 15.10 17.75
CA ARG A 269 -6.63 15.16 17.81
C ARG A 269 -6.06 13.81 17.39
N LEU A 270 -4.93 13.83 16.68
CA LEU A 270 -4.17 12.62 16.31
C LEU A 270 -3.85 11.73 17.52
N ASP A 271 -3.61 12.37 18.68
CA ASP A 271 -3.34 11.67 19.94
C ASP A 271 -4.52 10.86 20.48
N GLN A 272 -5.75 11.10 20.00
CA GLN A 272 -6.97 10.36 20.37
C GLN A 272 -7.35 9.28 19.37
N ASP A 273 -6.68 9.24 18.21
CA ASP A 273 -6.93 8.23 17.19
C ASP A 273 -6.37 6.86 17.63
N PRO A 274 -7.21 5.82 17.74
CA PRO A 274 -6.75 4.50 18.14
C PRO A 274 -5.75 3.88 17.15
N GLU A 275 -5.88 4.16 15.83
CA GLU A 275 -4.95 3.68 14.82
C GLU A 275 -3.55 4.24 15.05
N PHE A 276 -3.46 5.56 15.23
CA PHE A 276 -2.20 6.24 15.48
C PHE A 276 -1.55 5.76 16.78
N ARG A 277 -2.33 5.62 17.86
CA ARG A 277 -1.81 5.13 19.16
C ARG A 277 -1.23 3.73 19.07
N ILE A 278 -1.94 2.80 18.44
CA ILE A 278 -1.45 1.42 18.28
C ILE A 278 -0.24 1.40 17.36
N GLY A 279 -0.28 2.14 16.24
CA GLY A 279 0.87 2.26 15.34
C GLY A 279 2.11 2.74 16.06
N ILE A 280 2.01 3.82 16.84
CA ILE A 280 3.13 4.33 17.64
C ILE A 280 3.58 3.33 18.71
N LEU A 281 2.66 2.65 19.38
CA LEU A 281 2.99 1.61 20.37
C LEU A 281 3.79 0.48 19.73
N ILE A 282 3.46 0.03 18.53
CA ILE A 282 4.20 -1.00 17.81
C ILE A 282 5.56 -0.47 17.35
N ILE A 283 5.59 0.74 16.76
CA ILE A 283 6.81 1.38 16.22
C ILE A 283 7.87 1.57 17.29
N PHE A 284 7.49 1.92 18.51
CA PHE A 284 8.44 2.05 19.60
C PHE A 284 8.57 0.79 20.45
N GLY A 285 7.50 0.04 20.65
CA GLY A 285 7.48 -1.15 21.49
C GLY A 285 8.33 -2.28 20.95
N VAL A 286 8.22 -2.58 19.64
CA VAL A 286 8.98 -3.69 19.04
C VAL A 286 10.50 -3.39 19.02
N PRO A 287 11.00 -2.20 18.60
CA PRO A 287 12.41 -1.87 18.70
C PRO A 287 12.95 -1.91 20.14
N VAL A 288 12.16 -1.41 21.10
CA VAL A 288 12.55 -1.48 22.53
C VAL A 288 12.68 -2.93 22.99
N LEU A 289 11.76 -3.81 22.60
CA LEU A 289 11.86 -5.23 22.93
C LEU A 289 13.09 -5.90 22.30
N LEU A 290 13.39 -5.58 21.03
CA LEU A 290 14.59 -6.07 20.35
C LEU A 290 15.85 -5.54 20.98
N PHE A 291 15.86 -4.26 21.35
CA PHE A 291 16.98 -3.61 22.03
C PHE A 291 17.24 -4.23 23.41
N LEU A 292 16.19 -4.44 24.22
CA LEU A 292 16.29 -5.05 25.54
C LEU A 292 16.72 -6.52 25.48
N ARG A 293 16.40 -7.24 24.40
CA ARG A 293 16.83 -8.63 24.21
C ARG A 293 18.35 -8.76 24.25
N HIS A 294 19.10 -7.82 23.68
CA HIS A 294 20.56 -7.78 23.76
C HIS A 294 21.06 -7.83 25.21
N TRP A 295 20.48 -6.99 26.08
CA TRP A 295 20.90 -6.94 27.51
C TRP A 295 20.60 -8.24 28.24
N LEU A 296 19.56 -8.95 27.89
CA LEU A 296 19.27 -10.28 28.45
C LEU A 296 20.28 -11.32 27.96
N ALA A 297 20.72 -11.22 26.70
CA ALA A 297 21.73 -12.10 26.12
C ALA A 297 23.17 -11.69 26.55
N ALA A 298 23.47 -10.41 26.68
CA ALA A 298 24.78 -9.88 27.05
C ALA A 298 25.20 -10.18 28.53
N LEU A 299 24.26 -10.58 29.37
CA LEU A 299 24.59 -11.13 30.70
C LEU A 299 25.45 -12.42 30.61
N GLU A 300 25.49 -13.06 29.45
CA GLU A 300 26.25 -14.29 29.19
C GLU A 300 27.60 -14.04 28.49
N VAL A 301 27.82 -12.87 27.87
CA VAL A 301 29.05 -12.57 27.09
C VAL A 301 29.56 -11.17 27.45
N ASN A 302 30.82 -11.10 27.92
CA ASN A 302 31.51 -9.82 28.17
C ASN A 302 31.82 -9.06 26.88
N ALA A 303 30.81 -8.44 26.28
CA ALA A 303 30.96 -7.59 25.12
C ALA A 303 31.19 -6.13 25.55
N THR A 304 32.15 -5.45 24.94
CA THR A 304 32.36 -4.00 25.10
C THR A 304 31.26 -3.29 24.32
N ASP A 305 30.25 -2.80 25.04
CA ASP A 305 29.12 -2.07 24.41
C ASP A 305 29.59 -0.70 23.90
N ASP A 306 29.56 -0.50 22.58
CA ASP A 306 29.75 0.81 21.98
C ASP A 306 28.37 1.51 21.87
N LEU A 307 28.21 2.63 22.57
CA LEU A 307 26.98 3.42 22.57
C LEU A 307 26.57 3.86 21.16
N SER A 308 27.53 4.09 20.28
CA SER A 308 27.24 4.47 18.87
C SER A 308 26.57 3.33 18.10
N MET A 309 27.02 2.09 18.32
CA MET A 309 26.43 0.89 17.72
C MET A 309 25.03 0.63 18.29
N ALA A 310 24.83 0.82 19.59
CA ALA A 310 23.53 0.70 20.23
C ALA A 310 22.48 1.68 19.63
N LEU A 311 22.86 2.95 19.45
CA LEU A 311 21.99 3.97 18.88
C LEU A 311 21.68 3.68 17.39
N ALA A 312 22.68 3.27 16.62
CA ALA A 312 22.51 2.89 15.23
C ALA A 312 21.57 1.68 15.09
N SER A 313 21.75 0.65 15.93
CA SER A 313 20.89 -0.54 15.97
C SER A 313 19.44 -0.21 16.36
N PHE A 314 19.26 0.67 17.35
CA PHE A 314 17.93 1.13 17.74
C PHE A 314 17.23 1.88 16.60
N TRP A 315 17.97 2.79 15.91
CA TRP A 315 17.46 3.53 14.76
C TRP A 315 17.11 2.58 13.60
N GLY A 316 17.98 1.63 13.27
CA GLY A 316 17.77 0.62 12.25
C GLY A 316 16.48 -0.17 12.47
N ALA A 317 16.26 -0.63 13.72
CA ALA A 317 15.02 -1.31 14.10
C ALA A 317 13.81 -0.38 13.99
N LEU A 318 13.89 0.86 14.48
CA LEU A 318 12.80 1.83 14.48
C LEU A 318 12.31 2.14 13.05
N PHE A 319 13.25 2.44 12.14
CA PHE A 319 12.93 2.75 10.75
C PHE A 319 12.32 1.54 10.03
N THR A 320 12.99 0.38 10.11
CA THR A 320 12.57 -0.83 9.40
C THR A 320 11.20 -1.31 9.87
N ILE A 321 10.95 -1.35 11.18
CA ILE A 321 9.64 -1.72 11.74
C ILE A 321 8.54 -0.76 11.26
N THR A 322 8.82 0.55 11.22
CA THR A 322 7.86 1.54 10.71
C THR A 322 7.57 1.33 9.24
N SER A 323 8.61 1.07 8.44
CA SER A 323 8.50 0.84 7.01
C SER A 323 7.67 -0.40 6.68
N PHE A 324 7.88 -1.52 7.38
CA PHE A 324 7.10 -2.74 7.17
C PHE A 324 5.69 -2.65 7.75
N LEU A 325 5.47 -1.95 8.86
CA LEU A 325 4.13 -1.72 9.40
C LEU A 325 3.28 -0.86 8.44
N THR A 326 3.90 0.14 7.80
CA THR A 326 3.22 0.98 6.78
C THR A 326 3.22 0.34 5.39
N THR A 327 3.66 -0.92 5.27
CA THR A 327 3.73 -1.71 4.04
C THR A 327 4.59 -1.09 2.92
N ASN A 328 5.53 -0.21 3.28
CA ASN A 328 6.50 0.33 2.32
C ASN A 328 7.63 -0.68 2.07
N GLY A 329 8.19 -1.27 3.13
CA GLY A 329 9.14 -2.38 3.05
C GLY A 329 10.61 -1.99 2.89
N PHE A 330 10.98 -0.72 2.95
CA PHE A 330 12.40 -0.33 2.97
C PHE A 330 13.08 -0.74 4.26
N GLU A 331 14.27 -1.32 4.15
CA GLU A 331 15.18 -1.59 5.26
C GLU A 331 16.12 -0.40 5.48
N SER A 332 16.40 -0.07 6.74
CA SER A 332 17.42 0.93 7.10
C SER A 332 18.81 0.41 6.77
N ALA A 333 19.75 1.30 6.43
CA ALA A 333 21.17 0.97 6.31
C ALA A 333 21.76 0.35 7.61
N TYR A 334 21.12 0.59 8.76
CA TYR A 334 21.49 0.04 10.07
C TYR A 334 20.69 -1.20 10.48
N TRP A 335 19.90 -1.78 9.57
CA TRP A 335 19.07 -2.94 9.91
C TRP A 335 19.90 -4.18 10.23
N LEU A 336 20.98 -4.45 9.51
CA LEU A 336 21.92 -5.52 9.83
C LEU A 336 22.52 -5.37 11.22
N SER A 337 22.93 -4.15 11.59
CA SER A 337 23.42 -3.86 12.93
C SER A 337 22.35 -4.12 14.02
N ALA A 338 21.08 -3.83 13.72
CA ALA A 338 19.97 -4.12 14.63
C ALA A 338 19.70 -5.63 14.78
N GLN A 339 19.89 -6.40 13.73
CA GLN A 339 19.79 -7.87 13.77
C GLN A 339 20.91 -8.49 14.62
N GLU A 340 22.16 -8.08 14.35
CA GLU A 340 23.33 -8.52 15.11
C GLU A 340 23.20 -8.15 16.59
N TRP A 341 22.81 -6.90 16.89
CA TRP A 341 22.60 -6.43 18.26
C TRP A 341 21.56 -7.25 19.01
N SER A 342 20.42 -7.53 18.37
CA SER A 342 19.34 -8.29 19.00
C SER A 342 19.57 -9.80 18.99
N GLY A 343 20.60 -10.31 18.31
CA GLY A 343 20.82 -11.74 18.10
C GLY A 343 19.66 -12.43 17.38
N LEU A 344 19.01 -11.73 16.47
CA LEU A 344 17.81 -12.20 15.77
C LEU A 344 18.23 -12.96 14.49
N GLU A 345 18.17 -14.27 14.54
CA GLU A 345 18.54 -15.14 13.40
C GLU A 345 17.50 -15.12 12.27
N THR A 346 16.22 -14.86 12.60
CA THR A 346 15.10 -14.89 11.64
C THR A 346 14.21 -13.66 11.78
N PRO A 347 14.67 -12.47 11.37
CA PRO A 347 13.89 -11.23 11.47
C PRO A 347 12.64 -11.24 10.56
N GLY A 348 12.65 -12.02 9.49
CA GLY A 348 11.60 -12.09 8.49
C GLY A 348 10.21 -12.39 9.08
N MET A 349 10.12 -13.21 10.12
CA MET A 349 8.85 -13.51 10.79
C MET A 349 8.20 -12.28 11.43
N ILE A 350 9.02 -11.38 12.01
CA ILE A 350 8.53 -10.11 12.58
C ILE A 350 8.05 -9.21 11.46
N LEU A 351 8.83 -9.09 10.38
CA LEU A 351 8.50 -8.26 9.23
C LEU A 351 7.21 -8.76 8.53
N LEU A 352 7.04 -10.08 8.37
CA LEU A 352 5.79 -10.68 7.87
C LEU A 352 4.60 -10.32 8.76
N GLY A 353 4.75 -10.45 10.08
CA GLY A 353 3.70 -10.08 11.04
C GLY A 353 3.30 -8.61 10.95
N LEU A 354 4.27 -7.70 10.84
CA LEU A 354 4.03 -6.26 10.69
C LEU A 354 3.31 -5.93 9.38
N ALA A 355 3.74 -6.53 8.27
CA ALA A 355 3.11 -6.32 6.97
C ALA A 355 1.67 -6.87 6.92
N VAL A 356 1.39 -8.00 7.59
CA VAL A 356 0.02 -8.53 7.75
C VAL A 356 -0.85 -7.56 8.56
N MET A 357 -0.32 -6.98 9.65
CA MET A 357 -1.06 -5.97 10.44
C MET A 357 -1.40 -4.77 9.57
N GLY A 358 -0.43 -4.26 8.82
CA GLY A 358 -0.59 -3.16 7.88
C GLY A 358 -0.79 -1.79 8.55
N GLY A 359 -1.02 -0.76 7.73
CA GLY A 359 -1.19 0.62 8.17
C GLY A 359 -2.64 1.01 8.50
N GLY A 360 -2.89 2.33 8.51
CA GLY A 360 -4.20 2.91 8.82
C GLY A 360 -5.23 2.76 7.70
N VAL A 361 -6.50 2.89 8.07
CA VAL A 361 -7.64 2.89 7.13
C VAL A 361 -7.57 4.15 6.25
N ALA A 362 -7.94 4.00 4.97
CA ALA A 362 -7.90 5.08 3.97
C ALA A 362 -6.52 5.74 3.82
N THR A 363 -5.47 4.96 3.95
CA THR A 363 -4.10 5.33 3.57
C THR A 363 -3.66 4.49 2.36
N THR A 364 -2.48 4.77 1.82
CA THR A 364 -1.87 3.98 0.75
C THR A 364 -1.36 2.61 1.23
N ALA A 365 -1.16 2.43 2.54
CA ALA A 365 -0.69 1.19 3.13
C ALA A 365 -1.65 0.01 2.88
N GLY A 366 -1.13 -1.20 2.80
CA GLY A 366 -1.87 -2.45 2.66
C GLY A 366 -2.15 -3.17 3.99
N GLY A 367 -2.26 -4.50 3.93
CA GLY A 367 -2.49 -5.37 5.10
C GLY A 367 -3.93 -5.36 5.63
N VAL A 368 -4.13 -5.99 6.79
CA VAL A 368 -5.44 -6.13 7.47
C VAL A 368 -5.99 -4.80 7.98
N LYS A 369 -5.15 -3.82 8.25
CA LYS A 369 -5.40 -2.49 8.81
C LYS A 369 -5.46 -2.47 10.35
N LEU A 370 -4.77 -1.49 10.93
CA LEU A 370 -4.65 -1.31 12.38
C LEU A 370 -6.00 -1.21 13.09
N LEU A 371 -6.99 -0.56 12.48
CA LEU A 371 -8.31 -0.39 13.09
C LEU A 371 -9.07 -1.71 13.25
N ARG A 372 -8.93 -2.63 12.29
CA ARG A 372 -9.54 -3.97 12.38
C ARG A 372 -8.87 -4.79 13.49
N VAL A 373 -7.53 -4.73 13.57
CA VAL A 373 -6.77 -5.40 14.64
C VAL A 373 -7.23 -4.86 16.00
N TYR A 374 -7.39 -3.55 16.13
CA TYR A 374 -7.90 -2.93 17.36
C TYR A 374 -9.33 -3.36 17.70
N ALA A 375 -10.22 -3.42 16.72
CA ALA A 375 -11.60 -3.88 16.94
C ALA A 375 -11.64 -5.34 17.41
N LEU A 376 -10.81 -6.21 16.84
CA LEU A 376 -10.68 -7.60 17.27
C LEU A 376 -10.12 -7.72 18.68
N TYR A 377 -9.10 -6.94 19.03
CA TYR A 377 -8.54 -6.88 20.37
C TYR A 377 -9.59 -6.47 21.43
N LEU A 378 -10.33 -5.39 21.17
CA LEU A 378 -11.39 -4.94 22.08
C LEU A 378 -12.53 -5.96 22.21
N ASN A 379 -12.89 -6.63 21.11
CA ASN A 379 -13.88 -7.69 21.18
C ASN A 379 -13.39 -8.88 22.00
N GLY A 380 -12.14 -9.27 21.85
CA GLY A 380 -11.51 -10.32 22.65
C GLY A 380 -11.52 -9.98 24.14
N LEU A 381 -11.19 -8.75 24.52
CA LEU A 381 -11.27 -8.29 25.91
C LEU A 381 -12.70 -8.38 26.46
N ARG A 382 -13.70 -7.96 25.69
CA ARG A 382 -15.11 -8.04 26.08
C ARG A 382 -15.58 -9.48 26.31
N GLU A 383 -15.20 -10.39 25.42
CA GLU A 383 -15.56 -11.80 25.58
C GLU A 383 -14.89 -12.42 26.80
N MET A 384 -13.62 -12.05 27.09
CA MET A 384 -12.95 -12.47 28.33
C MET A 384 -13.65 -11.91 29.59
N GLU A 385 -14.04 -10.62 29.58
CA GLU A 385 -14.79 -10.01 30.69
C GLU A 385 -16.13 -10.72 30.92
N ARG A 386 -16.86 -11.10 29.86
CA ARG A 386 -18.10 -11.85 29.94
C ARG A 386 -17.94 -13.25 30.53
N LEU A 387 -16.80 -13.90 30.26
CA LEU A 387 -16.52 -15.21 30.87
C LEU A 387 -16.23 -15.11 32.35
N VAL A 388 -15.59 -14.02 32.81
CA VAL A 388 -15.25 -13.80 34.22
C VAL A 388 -16.44 -13.23 35.02
N LEU A 389 -17.20 -12.33 34.39
CA LEU A 389 -18.32 -11.61 35.01
C LEU A 389 -19.58 -11.69 34.13
N PRO A 390 -20.28 -12.84 34.12
CA PRO A 390 -21.40 -13.07 33.20
C PRO A 390 -22.59 -12.14 33.41
N SER A 391 -22.71 -11.52 34.60
CA SER A 391 -23.78 -10.58 34.96
C SER A 391 -23.36 -9.11 34.86
N SER A 392 -22.17 -8.80 34.38
CA SER A 392 -21.75 -7.41 34.20
C SER A 392 -22.50 -6.78 33.03
N VAL A 393 -23.40 -5.85 33.33
CA VAL A 393 -23.89 -4.88 32.36
C VAL A 393 -22.77 -3.90 32.18
N SER A 394 -21.88 -4.17 31.21
CA SER A 394 -20.75 -3.29 30.89
C SER A 394 -21.29 -1.90 30.61
N GLY A 395 -21.13 -1.00 31.57
CA GLY A 395 -21.38 0.41 31.41
C GLY A 395 -20.39 0.95 30.39
N GLU A 396 -20.79 1.01 29.13
CA GLU A 396 -19.99 1.58 28.04
C GLU A 396 -19.61 3.03 28.39
N GLY A 397 -18.35 3.24 28.79
CA GLY A 397 -17.81 4.58 28.89
C GLY A 397 -17.97 5.30 27.53
N ARG A 398 -18.28 6.60 27.56
CA ARG A 398 -18.56 7.42 26.36
C ARG A 398 -17.54 7.28 25.20
N GLY A 399 -16.33 6.78 25.46
CA GLY A 399 -15.29 6.55 24.46
C GLY A 399 -15.44 5.24 23.67
N ASN A 400 -15.98 4.18 24.28
CA ASN A 400 -16.05 2.83 23.69
C ASN A 400 -17.35 2.56 22.90
N ARG A 401 -18.33 3.44 22.96
CA ARG A 401 -19.56 3.34 22.15
C ARG A 401 -19.33 3.43 20.65
N ARG A 402 -18.15 3.88 20.22
CA ARG A 402 -17.80 4.09 18.80
C ARG A 402 -17.48 2.80 18.03
N LEU A 403 -17.13 1.73 18.72
CA LEU A 403 -16.89 0.41 18.11
C LEU A 403 -18.09 -0.49 18.33
N GLN A 404 -18.99 -0.54 17.37
CA GLN A 404 -20.18 -1.39 17.45
C GLN A 404 -19.82 -2.88 17.39
N SER A 405 -20.64 -3.72 18.04
CA SER A 405 -20.54 -5.18 17.96
C SER A 405 -20.52 -5.71 16.52
N ASN A 406 -21.23 -5.05 15.61
CA ASN A 406 -21.25 -5.41 14.20
C ASN A 406 -19.91 -5.11 13.50
N GLY A 407 -19.18 -4.06 13.89
CA GLY A 407 -17.86 -3.73 13.32
C GLY A 407 -16.80 -4.77 13.65
N ALA A 408 -16.79 -5.26 14.90
CA ALA A 408 -15.90 -6.33 15.32
C ALA A 408 -16.20 -7.66 14.58
N PHE A 409 -17.48 -7.99 14.37
CA PHE A 409 -17.89 -9.17 13.62
C PHE A 409 -17.43 -9.09 12.15
N VAL A 410 -17.60 -7.94 11.49
CA VAL A 410 -17.12 -7.75 10.11
C VAL A 410 -15.60 -7.80 10.03
N ALA A 411 -14.89 -7.21 11.01
CA ALA A 411 -13.44 -7.30 11.10
C ALA A 411 -12.96 -8.75 11.26
N TRP A 412 -13.70 -9.57 12.05
CA TRP A 412 -13.42 -11.00 12.20
C TRP A 412 -13.63 -11.77 10.89
N ILE A 413 -14.73 -11.51 10.17
CA ILE A 413 -14.98 -12.10 8.85
C ILE A 413 -13.84 -11.75 7.89
N PHE A 414 -13.43 -10.47 7.85
CA PHE A 414 -12.33 -10.05 6.99
C PHE A 414 -11.03 -10.80 7.32
N PHE A 415 -10.70 -10.92 8.62
CA PHE A 415 -9.50 -11.63 9.05
C PHE A 415 -9.52 -13.10 8.64
N MET A 416 -10.66 -13.78 8.78
CA MET A 416 -10.83 -15.16 8.34
C MET A 416 -10.70 -15.29 6.81
N LEU A 417 -11.28 -14.36 6.06
CA LEU A 417 -11.16 -14.34 4.59
C LEU A 417 -9.72 -14.06 4.14
N PHE A 418 -9.01 -13.16 4.83
CA PHE A 418 -7.61 -12.90 4.56
C PHE A 418 -6.74 -14.14 4.81
N ALA A 419 -6.95 -14.84 5.94
CA ALA A 419 -6.24 -16.07 6.27
C ALA A 419 -6.55 -17.19 5.24
N LEU A 420 -7.83 -17.32 4.83
CA LEU A 420 -8.22 -18.26 3.78
C LEU A 420 -7.57 -17.92 2.44
N SER A 421 -7.56 -16.64 2.05
CA SER A 421 -6.90 -16.18 0.82
C SER A 421 -5.40 -16.47 0.83
N LEU A 422 -4.74 -16.22 1.97
CA LEU A 422 -3.33 -16.53 2.16
C LEU A 422 -3.06 -18.03 1.97
N THR A 423 -3.86 -18.88 2.60
CA THR A 423 -3.74 -20.33 2.47
C THR A 423 -3.97 -20.80 1.02
N MET A 424 -5.03 -20.28 0.36
CA MET A 424 -5.33 -20.65 -1.03
C MET A 424 -4.23 -20.22 -2.00
N ILE A 425 -3.67 -19.01 -1.84
CA ILE A 425 -2.59 -18.53 -2.69
C ILE A 425 -1.32 -19.30 -2.45
N SER A 426 -0.95 -19.61 -1.19
CA SER A 426 0.22 -20.42 -0.87
C SER A 426 0.11 -21.82 -1.46
N ILE A 427 -1.03 -22.49 -1.34
CA ILE A 427 -1.28 -23.79 -1.97
C ILE A 427 -1.19 -23.70 -3.48
N ALA A 428 -1.78 -22.67 -4.10
CA ALA A 428 -1.74 -22.50 -5.54
C ALA A 428 -0.30 -22.27 -6.05
N LEU A 429 0.50 -21.46 -5.36
CA LEU A 429 1.92 -21.24 -5.69
C LEU A 429 2.71 -22.53 -5.55
N SER A 430 2.52 -23.29 -4.46
CA SER A 430 3.19 -24.57 -4.24
C SER A 430 2.81 -25.62 -5.28
N ALA A 431 1.58 -25.62 -5.78
CA ALA A 431 1.14 -26.51 -6.87
C ALA A 431 1.90 -26.26 -8.19
N PHE A 432 2.49 -25.06 -8.37
CA PHE A 432 3.32 -24.73 -9.52
C PHE A 432 4.83 -24.74 -9.22
N GLY A 433 5.23 -25.48 -8.17
CA GLY A 433 6.63 -25.80 -7.88
C GLY A 433 7.37 -24.80 -6.99
N VAL A 434 6.67 -23.81 -6.39
CA VAL A 434 7.28 -22.93 -5.40
C VAL A 434 7.35 -23.64 -4.05
N PRO A 435 8.53 -23.66 -3.35
CA PRO A 435 8.65 -24.22 -2.01
C PRO A 435 7.66 -23.58 -1.05
N PHE A 436 7.18 -24.31 -0.04
CA PHE A 436 6.11 -23.85 0.86
C PHE A 436 6.49 -22.58 1.62
N GLU A 437 7.72 -22.47 2.11
CA GLU A 437 8.22 -21.29 2.82
C GLU A 437 8.17 -20.05 1.91
N GLU A 438 8.73 -20.15 0.71
CA GLU A 438 8.69 -19.07 -0.29
C GLU A 438 7.26 -18.75 -0.71
N ALA A 439 6.40 -19.77 -0.91
CA ALA A 439 4.99 -19.55 -1.26
C ALA A 439 4.23 -18.79 -0.19
N MET A 440 4.53 -19.00 1.09
CA MET A 440 3.96 -18.27 2.20
C MET A 440 4.43 -16.81 2.21
N ILE A 441 5.72 -16.57 2.04
CA ILE A 441 6.30 -15.22 1.94
C ILE A 441 5.67 -14.45 0.77
N LEU A 442 5.62 -15.07 -0.42
CA LEU A 442 5.03 -14.48 -1.62
C LEU A 442 3.54 -14.17 -1.45
N ALA A 443 2.79 -15.09 -0.81
CA ALA A 443 1.37 -14.88 -0.54
C ALA A 443 1.14 -13.69 0.42
N VAL A 444 1.95 -13.58 1.48
CA VAL A 444 1.88 -12.44 2.39
C VAL A 444 2.28 -11.16 1.67
N ALA A 445 3.41 -11.15 0.95
CA ALA A 445 3.89 -9.99 0.20
C ALA A 445 2.85 -9.47 -0.81
N GLY A 446 2.20 -10.38 -1.55
CA GLY A 446 1.14 -10.03 -2.50
C GLY A 446 -0.12 -9.50 -1.84
N LEU A 447 -0.63 -10.19 -0.80
CA LEU A 447 -1.87 -9.80 -0.12
C LEU A 447 -1.72 -8.56 0.77
N SER A 448 -0.56 -8.38 1.41
CA SER A 448 -0.27 -7.18 2.21
C SER A 448 0.20 -6.01 1.35
N THR A 449 0.45 -6.23 0.04
CA THR A 449 1.05 -5.26 -0.88
C THR A 449 2.39 -4.71 -0.37
N THR A 450 3.27 -5.60 0.09
CA THR A 450 4.59 -5.29 0.64
C THR A 450 5.64 -6.15 -0.07
N GLY A 451 5.99 -5.76 -1.29
CA GLY A 451 6.89 -6.55 -2.16
C GLY A 451 8.30 -6.76 -1.62
N PRO A 452 8.94 -5.76 -0.96
CA PRO A 452 10.28 -5.96 -0.40
C PRO A 452 10.39 -7.11 0.63
N LEU A 453 9.27 -7.61 1.19
CA LEU A 453 9.26 -8.84 1.98
C LEU A 453 9.87 -10.04 1.23
N ILE A 454 9.79 -10.06 -0.09
CA ILE A 454 10.33 -11.14 -0.94
C ILE A 454 11.84 -11.26 -0.77
N GLU A 455 12.50 -10.13 -0.54
CA GLU A 455 13.94 -10.05 -0.30
C GLU A 455 14.28 -10.16 1.20
N ALA A 456 13.48 -9.52 2.05
CA ALA A 456 13.76 -9.33 3.47
C ALA A 456 13.32 -10.49 4.38
N ALA A 457 12.30 -11.28 4.00
CA ALA A 457 11.69 -12.24 4.91
C ALA A 457 12.31 -13.63 4.88
N GLY A 458 12.92 -14.04 3.77
CA GLY A 458 13.59 -15.32 3.61
C GLY A 458 15.05 -15.30 4.08
N GLN A 459 15.64 -16.48 4.28
CA GLN A 459 17.09 -16.60 4.50
C GLN A 459 17.89 -16.27 3.23
N VAL A 460 17.29 -16.47 2.07
CA VAL A 460 17.82 -16.12 0.75
C VAL A 460 16.73 -15.34 0.00
N PRO A 461 17.07 -14.25 -0.69
CA PRO A 461 16.12 -13.53 -1.55
C PRO A 461 15.49 -14.46 -2.58
N ILE A 462 14.17 -14.34 -2.77
CA ILE A 462 13.42 -15.19 -3.70
C ILE A 462 13.54 -14.60 -5.11
N ASP A 463 14.14 -15.37 -6.03
CA ASP A 463 14.27 -14.96 -7.43
C ASP A 463 12.95 -15.17 -8.20
N LEU A 464 12.25 -14.06 -8.44
CA LEU A 464 11.00 -14.05 -9.20
C LEU A 464 11.18 -14.39 -10.69
N THR A 465 12.40 -14.27 -11.23
CA THR A 465 12.64 -14.57 -12.66
C THR A 465 12.50 -16.05 -12.96
N LEU A 466 12.90 -16.90 -12.01
CA LEU A 466 12.86 -18.35 -12.11
C LEU A 466 11.45 -18.95 -11.93
N MET A 467 10.49 -18.16 -11.45
CA MET A 467 9.13 -18.63 -11.25
C MET A 467 8.43 -19.00 -12.56
N ALA A 468 7.65 -20.08 -12.53
CA ALA A 468 6.80 -20.49 -13.65
C ALA A 468 5.75 -19.40 -13.99
N ALA A 469 5.39 -19.29 -15.28
CA ALA A 469 4.41 -18.31 -15.73
C ALA A 469 3.05 -18.33 -14.97
N PRO A 470 2.45 -19.50 -14.67
CA PRO A 470 1.23 -19.56 -13.85
C PRO A 470 1.44 -19.01 -12.43
N ALA A 471 2.59 -19.29 -11.78
CA ALA A 471 2.89 -18.78 -10.45
C ALA A 471 2.97 -17.24 -10.42
N LYS A 472 3.59 -16.64 -11.45
CA LYS A 472 3.59 -15.16 -11.63
C LYS A 472 2.18 -14.58 -11.76
N LEU A 473 1.30 -15.24 -12.51
CA LEU A 473 -0.10 -14.80 -12.66
C LEU A 473 -0.90 -14.94 -11.34
N ILE A 474 -0.66 -16.01 -10.57
CA ILE A 474 -1.25 -16.17 -9.24
C ILE A 474 -0.80 -15.05 -8.31
N LEU A 475 0.48 -14.69 -8.35
CA LEU A 475 1.01 -13.59 -7.55
C LEU A 475 0.44 -12.24 -8.00
N CYS A 476 0.29 -11.98 -9.30
CA CYS A 476 -0.43 -10.81 -9.81
C CYS A 476 -1.88 -10.75 -9.28
N PHE A 477 -2.57 -11.88 -9.27
CA PHE A 477 -3.92 -11.96 -8.70
C PHE A 477 -3.90 -11.67 -7.19
N ALA A 478 -2.93 -12.19 -6.44
CA ALA A 478 -2.77 -11.90 -5.01
C ALA A 478 -2.56 -10.41 -4.73
N MET A 479 -1.73 -9.72 -5.54
CA MET A 479 -1.51 -8.28 -5.43
C MET A 479 -2.78 -7.47 -5.68
N VAL A 480 -3.57 -7.82 -6.69
CA VAL A 480 -4.86 -7.16 -6.99
C VAL A 480 -5.86 -7.43 -5.88
N LEU A 481 -5.93 -8.68 -5.38
CA LEU A 481 -6.82 -9.08 -4.29
C LEU A 481 -6.49 -8.33 -3.00
N GLY A 482 -5.20 -8.24 -2.65
CA GLY A 482 -4.71 -7.48 -1.51
C GLY A 482 -5.06 -5.99 -1.60
N ARG A 483 -4.89 -5.41 -2.79
CA ARG A 483 -5.15 -3.97 -3.00
C ARG A 483 -6.62 -3.59 -2.95
N LEU A 484 -7.50 -4.40 -3.53
CA LEU A 484 -8.95 -4.16 -3.52
C LEU A 484 -9.64 -4.59 -2.24
N GLU A 485 -8.94 -5.32 -1.39
CA GLU A 485 -9.44 -6.05 -0.23
C GLU A 485 -10.42 -7.19 -0.58
N THR A 486 -10.30 -8.29 0.10
CA THR A 486 -11.12 -9.50 -0.14
C THR A 486 -12.61 -9.26 -0.01
N LEU A 487 -13.05 -8.37 0.91
CA LEU A 487 -14.47 -8.03 1.08
C LEU A 487 -15.05 -7.31 -0.14
N ALA A 488 -14.29 -6.43 -0.80
CA ALA A 488 -14.77 -5.73 -1.98
C ALA A 488 -14.98 -6.69 -3.15
N ILE A 489 -14.12 -7.70 -3.31
CA ILE A 489 -14.24 -8.73 -4.34
C ILE A 489 -15.44 -9.65 -4.05
N ILE A 490 -15.63 -10.05 -2.78
CA ILE A 490 -16.81 -10.85 -2.39
C ILE A 490 -18.10 -10.05 -2.59
N ALA A 491 -18.10 -8.76 -2.27
CA ALA A 491 -19.23 -7.89 -2.57
C ALA A 491 -19.56 -7.88 -4.07
N LEU A 492 -18.55 -7.83 -4.96
CA LEU A 492 -18.76 -7.93 -6.42
C LEU A 492 -19.38 -9.26 -6.85
N LEU A 493 -19.01 -10.36 -6.20
CA LEU A 493 -19.54 -11.70 -6.51
C LEU A 493 -20.92 -11.93 -5.93
N SER A 494 -21.42 -11.08 -5.03
CA SER A 494 -22.74 -11.22 -4.40
C SER A 494 -23.87 -10.87 -5.38
N PRO A 495 -24.81 -11.80 -5.67
CA PRO A 495 -25.94 -11.53 -6.58
C PRO A 495 -26.87 -10.41 -6.09
N ASN A 496 -26.92 -10.16 -4.80
CA ASN A 496 -27.80 -9.15 -4.19
C ASN A 496 -27.38 -7.73 -4.55
N LEU A 497 -26.07 -7.51 -4.78
CA LEU A 497 -25.55 -6.20 -5.16
C LEU A 497 -25.94 -5.81 -6.60
N TRP A 498 -26.23 -6.79 -7.47
CA TRP A 498 -26.60 -6.60 -8.86
C TRP A 498 -28.11 -6.45 -9.09
N ARG A 499 -28.91 -6.75 -8.05
CA ARG A 499 -30.38 -6.68 -8.10
C ARG A 499 -30.95 -5.38 -7.54
N SER A 500 -30.13 -4.56 -6.89
CA SER A 500 -30.49 -3.23 -6.38
C SER A 500 -30.05 -2.12 -7.34
#